data_44391ddd8ab4fb40b235ba02905f47ef
#
_entry.id   44391ddd8ab4fb40b235ba02905f47ef
#
_cell.length_a   1.000
_cell.length_b   1.000
_cell.length_c   1.000
_cell.angle_alpha   90.00
_cell.angle_beta   90.00
_cell.angle_gamma   90.00
#
_symmetry.space_group_name_H-M   'P 1'
#
loop_
_entity.id
_entity.type
_entity.pdbx_description
1 polymer ?
#
loop_
_entity_poly.entity_id
_entity_poly.type
_entity_poly.pdbx_seq_one_letter_code
_entity_poly.pdbx_strand_id
1 'polypeptide(L)'
;CGKPTVFRIIHPNLRENVICANCRSINRQRQIAHVMLSNIHGGKPPATARIGEFPKDKVVWNLETTRALHDHLKARIGDNYIASEFIDPSMKSGDTRDGIMHVDLQDTHFADDSIDFIVHGDILEHMPWPEKAVVEMFRVLKPGGRTIFTVPFYRHRFTNEKRAVVDDGAEGGVRHILPELYHDDPMRPQDGVLVYNIFAPELLCDMEKAGFLPRLCQVYSPFYGILGDNGIVIDAVKPAAGQSM
;
A
#
# COMPACT_ATOMS: atom_id res chain seq x y z
N CYS A 1 -10.76 11.06 9.35
CA CYS A 1 -10.73 11.94 10.54
C CYS A 1 -12.05 11.96 11.33
N GLY A 2 -13.16 11.50 10.75
CA GLY A 2 -14.47 11.44 11.40
C GLY A 2 -15.13 12.79 11.71
N LYS A 3 -14.64 13.88 11.16
CA LYS A 3 -15.26 15.20 11.30
C LYS A 3 -16.13 15.51 10.07
N PRO A 4 -17.29 16.17 10.22
CA PRO A 4 -18.02 16.73 9.08
C PRO A 4 -17.07 17.60 8.24
N THR A 5 -17.10 17.43 6.93
CA THR A 5 -16.13 18.09 6.05
C THR A 5 -16.70 18.28 4.63
N VAL A 6 -16.04 19.12 3.87
CA VAL A 6 -16.17 19.17 2.41
C VAL A 6 -14.94 18.52 1.77
N PHE A 7 -15.15 17.94 0.60
CA PHE A 7 -14.07 17.38 -0.22
C PHE A 7 -13.80 18.28 -1.41
N ARG A 8 -12.55 18.64 -1.61
CA ARG A 8 -12.12 19.50 -2.73
C ARG A 8 -11.60 18.64 -3.86
N ILE A 9 -12.09 18.88 -5.07
CA ILE A 9 -11.61 18.27 -6.31
C ILE A 9 -10.83 19.35 -7.05
N ILE A 10 -9.54 19.13 -7.27
CA ILE A 10 -8.64 20.13 -7.87
C ILE A 10 -8.08 19.71 -9.23
N HIS A 11 -8.21 18.43 -9.62
CA HIS A 11 -7.85 17.91 -10.95
C HIS A 11 -8.63 16.62 -11.26
N PRO A 12 -8.63 16.14 -12.53
CA PRO A 12 -9.45 14.99 -12.96
C PRO A 12 -9.08 13.64 -12.35
N ASN A 13 -7.82 13.42 -11.98
CA ASN A 13 -7.44 12.16 -11.34
C ASN A 13 -8.01 12.10 -9.91
N LEU A 14 -9.21 11.53 -9.77
CA LEU A 14 -9.91 11.47 -8.49
C LEU A 14 -9.18 10.58 -7.46
N ARG A 15 -8.35 9.65 -7.89
CA ARG A 15 -7.62 8.74 -7.01
C ARG A 15 -6.66 9.48 -6.06
N GLU A 16 -5.87 10.40 -6.60
CA GLU A 16 -4.88 11.21 -5.86
C GLU A 16 -5.44 12.57 -5.41
N ASN A 17 -6.74 12.74 -5.48
CA ASN A 17 -7.44 13.99 -5.27
C ASN A 17 -8.61 13.79 -4.28
N VAL A 18 -9.68 14.59 -4.39
CA VAL A 18 -10.83 14.57 -3.47
C VAL A 18 -10.35 14.84 -2.03
N ILE A 19 -9.69 15.97 -1.84
CA ILE A 19 -8.97 16.30 -0.61
C ILE A 19 -9.93 16.67 0.52
N CYS A 20 -9.83 16.01 1.66
CA CYS A 20 -10.55 16.37 2.87
C CYS A 20 -10.08 17.74 3.39
N ALA A 21 -11.00 18.69 3.58
CA ALA A 21 -10.67 20.03 4.05
C ALA A 21 -10.11 20.04 5.49
N ASN A 22 -10.43 19.02 6.31
CA ASN A 22 -9.96 18.96 7.71
C ASN A 22 -8.60 18.28 7.86
N CYS A 23 -8.44 17.02 7.36
CA CYS A 23 -7.22 16.24 7.59
C CYS A 23 -6.35 16.09 6.36
N ARG A 24 -6.75 16.66 5.23
CA ARG A 24 -6.06 16.63 3.95
C ARG A 24 -5.86 15.23 3.33
N SER A 25 -6.54 14.20 3.87
CA SER A 25 -6.51 12.88 3.25
C SER A 25 -7.04 12.96 1.82
N ILE A 26 -6.38 12.24 0.93
CA ILE A 26 -6.82 12.03 -0.45
C ILE A 26 -7.73 10.81 -0.56
N ASN A 27 -8.37 10.64 -1.71
CA ASN A 27 -9.31 9.56 -1.96
C ASN A 27 -8.68 8.17 -1.72
N ARG A 28 -7.52 7.88 -2.29
CA ARG A 28 -6.78 6.62 -2.14
C ARG A 28 -6.55 6.23 -0.68
N GLN A 29 -6.12 7.16 0.16
CA GLN A 29 -5.91 6.91 1.59
C GLN A 29 -7.21 6.55 2.32
N ARG A 30 -8.33 7.15 1.93
CA ARG A 30 -9.64 6.81 2.52
C ARG A 30 -10.16 5.46 2.04
N GLN A 31 -9.82 5.04 0.82
CA GLN A 31 -10.13 3.69 0.32
C GLN A 31 -9.41 2.63 1.16
N ILE A 32 -8.09 2.78 1.37
CA ILE A 32 -7.30 1.91 2.25
C ILE A 32 -7.91 1.88 3.66
N ALA A 33 -8.14 3.05 4.26
CA ALA A 33 -8.74 3.16 5.59
C ALA A 33 -10.12 2.48 5.68
N HIS A 34 -10.93 2.60 4.63
CA HIS A 34 -12.25 1.94 4.57
C HIS A 34 -12.12 0.43 4.56
N VAL A 35 -11.19 -0.13 3.77
CA VAL A 35 -10.94 -1.58 3.73
C VAL A 35 -10.38 -2.07 5.06
N MET A 36 -9.45 -1.34 5.69
CA MET A 36 -8.97 -1.65 7.04
C MET A 36 -10.12 -1.75 8.05
N LEU A 37 -10.99 -0.75 8.07
CA LEU A 37 -12.15 -0.72 8.97
C LEU A 37 -13.17 -1.82 8.64
N SER A 38 -13.37 -2.14 7.35
CA SER A 38 -14.23 -3.26 6.94
C SER A 38 -13.78 -4.59 7.53
N ASN A 39 -12.47 -4.83 7.59
CA ASN A 39 -11.92 -6.04 8.18
C ASN A 39 -12.16 -6.13 9.69
N ILE A 40 -12.08 -5.01 10.41
CA ILE A 40 -12.34 -4.97 11.85
C ILE A 40 -13.81 -5.19 12.17
N HIS A 41 -14.71 -4.63 11.36
CA HIS A 41 -16.15 -4.75 11.56
C HIS A 41 -16.75 -6.02 10.93
N GLY A 42 -15.94 -6.87 10.30
CA GLY A 42 -16.42 -8.09 9.64
C GLY A 42 -17.30 -7.83 8.41
N GLY A 43 -17.19 -6.64 7.81
CA GLY A 43 -17.97 -6.23 6.64
C GLY A 43 -18.00 -4.71 6.45
N LYS A 44 -19.07 -4.19 5.83
CA LYS A 44 -19.19 -2.75 5.60
C LYS A 44 -19.14 -1.98 6.94
N PRO A 45 -18.18 -1.06 7.12
CA PRO A 45 -18.09 -0.31 8.37
C PRO A 45 -19.30 0.62 8.52
N PRO A 46 -19.74 0.89 9.76
CA PRO A 46 -20.80 1.85 10.01
C PRO A 46 -20.41 3.24 9.53
N ALA A 47 -21.41 4.08 9.22
CA ALA A 47 -21.17 5.44 8.70
C ALA A 47 -20.36 6.34 9.66
N THR A 48 -20.30 5.99 10.94
CA THR A 48 -19.51 6.70 11.96
C THR A 48 -18.09 6.18 12.11
N ALA A 49 -17.75 5.06 11.46
CA ALA A 49 -16.43 4.42 11.60
C ALA A 49 -15.29 5.35 11.17
N ARG A 50 -14.20 5.34 11.93
CA ARG A 50 -13.01 6.14 11.70
C ARG A 50 -11.75 5.39 12.13
N ILE A 51 -10.61 5.72 11.55
CA ILE A 51 -9.31 5.11 11.90
C ILE A 51 -9.00 5.25 13.40
N GLY A 52 -9.49 6.27 14.07
CA GLY A 52 -9.37 6.41 15.53
C GLY A 52 -10.02 5.28 16.35
N GLU A 53 -10.77 4.37 15.73
CA GLU A 53 -11.37 3.18 16.35
C GLU A 53 -10.55 1.90 16.10
N PHE A 54 -9.50 1.98 15.28
CA PHE A 54 -8.65 0.82 14.97
C PHE A 54 -8.05 0.22 16.25
N PRO A 55 -7.97 -1.12 16.39
CA PRO A 55 -7.42 -1.77 17.59
C PRO A 55 -5.97 -1.34 17.86
N LYS A 56 -5.67 -0.99 19.13
CA LYS A 56 -4.33 -0.53 19.54
C LYS A 56 -3.33 -1.67 19.76
N ASP A 57 -3.83 -2.86 19.97
CA ASP A 57 -3.05 -4.09 20.21
C ASP A 57 -2.46 -4.70 18.95
N LYS A 58 -2.83 -4.16 17.78
CA LYS A 58 -2.34 -4.63 16.48
C LYS A 58 -1.02 -3.96 16.10
N VAL A 59 -0.06 -4.78 15.68
CA VAL A 59 1.18 -4.29 15.06
C VAL A 59 0.87 -3.92 13.61
N VAL A 60 1.01 -2.64 13.30
CA VAL A 60 0.73 -2.12 11.96
C VAL A 60 2.00 -1.53 11.37
N TRP A 61 2.42 -2.07 10.25
CA TRP A 61 3.52 -1.53 9.46
C TRP A 61 2.96 -0.77 8.25
N ASN A 62 3.25 0.52 8.18
CA ASN A 62 2.90 1.39 7.06
C ASN A 62 4.17 1.83 6.33
N LEU A 63 4.23 1.58 5.04
CA LEU A 63 5.37 1.93 4.18
C LEU A 63 5.24 3.38 3.67
N GLU A 64 4.74 4.27 4.51
CA GLU A 64 4.54 5.70 4.22
C GLU A 64 4.70 6.46 5.52
N THR A 65 5.59 7.45 5.56
CA THR A 65 5.86 8.26 6.77
C THR A 65 5.19 9.62 6.72
N THR A 66 4.44 9.91 5.69
CA THR A 66 3.79 11.19 5.45
C THR A 66 2.28 11.04 5.26
N ARG A 67 1.58 12.19 5.25
CA ARG A 67 0.16 12.31 4.93
C ARG A 67 -0.80 11.76 6.01
N ALA A 68 -2.07 12.01 5.79
CA ALA A 68 -3.13 11.85 6.78
C ALA A 68 -3.34 10.41 7.29
N LEU A 69 -3.13 9.38 6.46
CA LEU A 69 -3.29 8.00 6.92
C LEU A 69 -2.20 7.64 7.95
N HIS A 70 -0.94 8.02 7.67
CA HIS A 70 0.16 7.89 8.61
C HIS A 70 -0.15 8.58 9.93
N ASP A 71 -0.52 9.87 9.88
CA ASP A 71 -0.78 10.67 11.09
C ASP A 71 -1.86 10.05 11.98
N HIS A 72 -2.96 9.58 11.35
CA HIS A 72 -4.07 8.99 12.09
C HIS A 72 -3.74 7.61 12.66
N LEU A 73 -3.01 6.77 11.93
CA LEU A 73 -2.58 5.45 12.42
C LEU A 73 -1.58 5.61 13.56
N LYS A 74 -0.55 6.44 13.39
CA LYS A 74 0.45 6.75 14.42
C LYS A 74 -0.18 7.25 15.71
N ALA A 75 -1.07 8.25 15.61
CA ALA A 75 -1.76 8.81 16.77
C ALA A 75 -2.68 7.80 17.46
N ARG A 76 -3.23 6.83 16.73
CA ARG A 76 -4.15 5.82 17.27
C ARG A 76 -3.45 4.65 17.91
N ILE A 77 -2.41 4.10 17.24
CA ILE A 77 -1.79 2.82 17.58
C ILE A 77 -0.63 3.01 18.57
N GLY A 78 0.13 4.11 18.44
CA GLY A 78 1.27 4.38 19.33
C GLY A 78 2.44 3.43 19.05
N ASP A 79 2.95 2.76 20.09
CA ASP A 79 4.19 1.96 20.02
C ASP A 79 4.10 0.74 19.10
N ASN A 80 2.90 0.25 18.80
CA ASN A 80 2.68 -0.85 17.86
C ASN A 80 2.61 -0.38 16.39
N TYR A 81 2.83 0.91 16.14
CA TYR A 81 2.85 1.46 14.79
C TYR A 81 4.28 1.63 14.28
N ILE A 82 4.57 0.96 13.18
CA ILE A 82 5.84 1.04 12.47
C ILE A 82 5.61 1.82 11.17
N ALA A 83 6.46 2.80 10.89
CA ALA A 83 6.46 3.51 9.62
C ALA A 83 7.86 3.48 9.01
N SER A 84 7.95 3.27 7.70
CA SER A 84 9.21 3.20 6.99
C SER A 84 9.09 3.76 5.57
N GLU A 85 10.23 4.04 4.96
CA GLU A 85 10.37 4.45 3.56
C GLU A 85 11.52 3.66 2.91
N PHE A 86 11.51 3.52 1.61
CA PHE A 86 12.70 3.14 0.86
C PHE A 86 13.52 4.41 0.57
N ILE A 87 14.59 4.62 1.35
CA ILE A 87 15.38 5.86 1.30
C ILE A 87 16.49 5.79 0.25
N ASP A 88 17.30 4.71 0.29
CA ASP A 88 18.52 4.60 -0.50
C ASP A 88 18.92 3.13 -0.68
N PRO A 89 19.25 2.68 -1.91
CA PRO A 89 19.62 1.28 -2.15
C PRO A 89 20.90 0.82 -1.46
N SER A 90 21.73 1.73 -0.95
CA SER A 90 22.94 1.40 -0.18
C SER A 90 22.69 1.17 1.31
N MET A 91 21.50 1.51 1.81
CA MET A 91 21.09 1.29 3.21
C MET A 91 20.57 -0.13 3.41
N LYS A 92 20.74 -0.64 4.63
CA LYS A 92 20.14 -1.92 5.03
C LYS A 92 18.78 -1.69 5.65
N SER A 93 17.87 -2.64 5.44
CA SER A 93 16.57 -2.62 6.13
C SER A 93 16.75 -2.58 7.65
N GLY A 94 16.12 -1.60 8.29
CA GLY A 94 16.27 -1.28 9.72
C GLY A 94 17.18 -0.09 10.02
N ASP A 95 18.03 0.34 9.09
CA ASP A 95 18.80 1.58 9.25
C ASP A 95 17.88 2.80 9.32
N THR A 96 18.38 3.89 9.91
CA THR A 96 17.61 5.14 10.04
C THR A 96 18.39 6.32 9.44
N ARG A 97 17.69 7.17 8.70
CA ARG A 97 18.18 8.46 8.22
C ARG A 97 17.15 9.55 8.56
N ASP A 98 17.56 10.62 9.23
CA ASP A 98 16.70 11.73 9.65
C ASP A 98 15.46 11.30 10.47
N GLY A 99 15.60 10.24 11.28
CA GLY A 99 14.54 9.67 12.09
C GLY A 99 13.52 8.83 11.33
N ILE A 100 13.75 8.58 10.04
CA ILE A 100 12.95 7.70 9.19
C ILE A 100 13.65 6.36 9.05
N MET A 101 12.94 5.26 9.33
CA MET A 101 13.44 3.91 9.13
C MET A 101 13.47 3.57 7.65
N HIS A 102 14.60 3.11 7.16
CA HIS A 102 14.73 2.52 5.82
C HIS A 102 14.29 1.05 5.82
N VAL A 103 13.44 0.66 4.88
CA VAL A 103 13.10 -0.75 4.63
C VAL A 103 12.96 -1.00 3.14
N ASP A 104 13.69 -1.98 2.63
CA ASP A 104 13.39 -2.60 1.35
C ASP A 104 12.34 -3.70 1.56
N LEU A 105 11.18 -3.55 0.93
CA LEU A 105 10.10 -4.54 1.04
C LEU A 105 10.47 -5.91 0.43
N GLN A 106 11.52 -5.96 -0.39
CA GLN A 106 12.01 -7.20 -0.99
C GLN A 106 12.96 -8.00 -0.05
N ASP A 107 13.48 -7.35 1.00
CA ASP A 107 14.41 -7.95 1.99
C ASP A 107 14.29 -7.20 3.32
N THR A 108 13.29 -7.54 4.11
CA THR A 108 13.00 -6.83 5.36
C THR A 108 13.78 -7.42 6.53
N HIS A 109 14.01 -6.61 7.57
CA HIS A 109 14.66 -7.04 8.81
C HIS A 109 13.67 -7.58 9.86
N PHE A 110 12.36 -7.58 9.57
CA PHE A 110 11.34 -8.03 10.51
C PHE A 110 11.36 -9.56 10.66
N ALA A 111 11.06 -10.03 11.87
CA ALA A 111 10.90 -11.45 12.14
C ALA A 111 9.66 -12.04 11.45
N ASP A 112 9.68 -13.35 11.20
CA ASP A 112 8.51 -14.07 10.74
C ASP A 112 7.34 -13.88 11.70
N ASP A 113 6.12 -13.84 11.19
CA ASP A 113 4.89 -13.80 11.98
C ASP A 113 4.84 -12.67 13.03
N SER A 114 5.42 -11.50 12.72
CA SER A 114 5.54 -10.38 13.67
C SER A 114 4.52 -9.25 13.46
N ILE A 115 3.97 -9.10 12.26
CA ILE A 115 3.11 -7.99 11.84
C ILE A 115 1.66 -8.44 11.69
N ASP A 116 0.71 -7.66 12.22
CA ASP A 116 -0.73 -7.93 12.04
C ASP A 116 -1.26 -7.31 10.73
N PHE A 117 -0.82 -6.10 10.39
CA PHE A 117 -1.23 -5.38 9.19
C PHE A 117 -0.05 -4.72 8.49
N ILE A 118 0.08 -4.95 7.19
CA ILE A 118 0.95 -4.18 6.30
C ILE A 118 0.08 -3.25 5.47
N VAL A 119 0.44 -1.97 5.40
CA VAL A 119 -0.32 -0.97 4.64
C VAL A 119 0.62 -0.20 3.74
N HIS A 120 0.29 -0.08 2.46
CA HIS A 120 1.05 0.75 1.55
C HIS A 120 0.20 1.27 0.37
N GLY A 121 0.70 2.29 -0.29
CA GLY A 121 0.03 2.83 -1.47
C GLY A 121 1.01 3.12 -2.58
N ASP A 122 0.86 2.41 -3.71
CA ASP A 122 1.65 2.62 -4.92
C ASP A 122 3.17 2.48 -4.68
N ILE A 123 3.58 1.27 -4.29
CA ILE A 123 4.98 0.91 -3.99
C ILE A 123 5.46 -0.24 -4.88
N LEU A 124 4.64 -1.30 -5.05
CA LEU A 124 5.08 -2.51 -5.76
C LEU A 124 5.45 -2.25 -7.22
N GLU A 125 4.85 -1.27 -7.86
CA GLU A 125 5.15 -0.89 -9.25
C GLU A 125 6.57 -0.39 -9.45
N HIS A 126 7.22 0.10 -8.39
CA HIS A 126 8.58 0.61 -8.38
C HIS A 126 9.63 -0.46 -8.12
N MET A 127 9.22 -1.70 -7.91
CA MET A 127 10.12 -2.82 -7.63
C MET A 127 10.42 -3.61 -8.90
N PRO A 128 11.71 -3.89 -9.18
CA PRO A 128 12.08 -4.76 -10.28
C PRO A 128 11.55 -6.20 -10.12
N TRP A 129 11.49 -6.68 -8.87
CA TRP A 129 11.07 -8.04 -8.48
C TRP A 129 9.93 -7.99 -7.44
N PRO A 130 8.71 -7.56 -7.81
CA PRO A 130 7.59 -7.44 -6.88
C PRO A 130 7.19 -8.77 -6.23
N GLU A 131 7.50 -9.91 -6.87
CA GLU A 131 7.30 -11.23 -6.32
C GLU A 131 8.09 -11.46 -5.02
N LYS A 132 9.30 -10.91 -4.89
CA LYS A 132 10.08 -10.98 -3.64
C LYS A 132 9.37 -10.22 -2.52
N ALA A 133 8.85 -9.04 -2.82
CA ALA A 133 8.08 -8.26 -1.86
C ALA A 133 6.80 -8.99 -1.40
N VAL A 134 6.11 -9.68 -2.31
CA VAL A 134 4.94 -10.50 -1.97
C VAL A 134 5.32 -11.63 -1.02
N VAL A 135 6.43 -12.32 -1.26
CA VAL A 135 6.94 -13.39 -0.38
C VAL A 135 7.34 -12.83 0.99
N GLU A 136 8.03 -11.69 1.03
CA GLU A 136 8.41 -11.05 2.28
C GLU A 136 7.21 -10.57 3.10
N MET A 137 6.23 -9.95 2.47
CA MET A 137 4.97 -9.61 3.15
C MET A 137 4.29 -10.84 3.75
N PHE A 138 4.29 -11.97 3.03
CA PHE A 138 3.73 -13.20 3.55
C PHE A 138 4.52 -13.73 4.75
N ARG A 139 5.85 -13.70 4.69
CA ARG A 139 6.74 -14.17 5.77
C ARG A 139 6.51 -13.41 7.07
N VAL A 140 6.53 -12.08 7.02
CA VAL A 140 6.46 -11.22 8.20
C VAL A 140 5.06 -11.09 8.80
N LEU A 141 4.01 -11.35 8.02
CA LEU A 141 2.64 -11.32 8.53
C LEU A 141 2.36 -12.51 9.44
N LYS A 142 1.70 -12.26 10.55
CA LYS A 142 1.14 -13.30 11.43
C LYS A 142 0.08 -14.12 10.68
N PRO A 143 -0.14 -15.40 11.05
CA PRO A 143 -1.34 -16.11 10.63
C PRO A 143 -2.61 -15.30 10.97
N GLY A 144 -3.48 -15.09 9.99
CA GLY A 144 -4.62 -14.17 10.06
C GLY A 144 -4.31 -12.69 9.81
N GLY A 145 -3.01 -12.32 9.72
CA GLY A 145 -2.57 -10.98 9.35
C GLY A 145 -2.87 -10.63 7.90
N ARG A 146 -2.81 -9.34 7.56
CA ARG A 146 -3.24 -8.83 6.26
C ARG A 146 -2.29 -7.81 5.68
N THR A 147 -2.16 -7.83 4.35
CA THR A 147 -1.64 -6.69 3.61
C THR A 147 -2.79 -5.99 2.87
N ILE A 148 -2.86 -4.64 3.00
CA ILE A 148 -3.90 -3.81 2.40
C ILE A 148 -3.21 -2.68 1.65
N PHE A 149 -3.34 -2.68 0.33
CA PHE A 149 -2.57 -1.75 -0.49
C PHE A 149 -3.24 -1.36 -1.80
N THR A 150 -2.67 -0.36 -2.45
CA THR A 150 -3.03 0.05 -3.81
C THR A 150 -1.82 -0.04 -4.72
N VAL A 151 -2.09 -0.23 -6.01
CA VAL A 151 -1.13 -0.17 -7.12
C VAL A 151 -1.83 0.41 -8.35
N PRO A 152 -1.11 0.95 -9.33
CA PRO A 152 -1.65 1.16 -10.67
C PRO A 152 -2.17 -0.17 -11.23
N PHE A 153 -3.46 -0.21 -11.60
CA PHE A 153 -4.14 -1.47 -11.88
C PHE A 153 -5.01 -1.39 -13.15
N TYR A 154 -4.73 -2.29 -14.11
CA TYR A 154 -5.53 -2.47 -15.30
C TYR A 154 -6.68 -3.45 -15.06
N ARG A 155 -7.91 -3.00 -15.29
CA ARG A 155 -9.12 -3.85 -15.19
C ARG A 155 -9.53 -4.49 -16.51
N HIS A 156 -8.97 -4.01 -17.61
CA HIS A 156 -9.36 -4.42 -18.97
C HIS A 156 -8.42 -5.44 -19.60
N ARG A 157 -7.40 -5.88 -18.87
CA ARG A 157 -6.47 -6.96 -19.27
C ARG A 157 -6.20 -7.85 -18.06
N PHE A 158 -5.78 -9.09 -18.30
CA PHE A 158 -5.50 -10.05 -17.23
C PHE A 158 -4.04 -9.97 -16.74
N THR A 159 -3.10 -9.85 -17.68
CA THR A 159 -1.66 -9.93 -17.40
C THR A 159 -1.08 -8.59 -16.98
N ASN A 160 -0.13 -8.63 -16.05
CA ASN A 160 0.68 -7.49 -15.66
C ASN A 160 1.46 -6.92 -16.86
N GLU A 161 1.76 -5.64 -16.83
CA GLU A 161 2.60 -4.98 -17.83
C GLU A 161 3.98 -4.74 -17.24
N LYS A 162 4.99 -5.42 -17.78
CA LYS A 162 6.40 -5.17 -17.45
C LYS A 162 6.90 -4.02 -18.31
N ARG A 163 7.34 -2.92 -17.68
CA ARG A 163 7.79 -1.71 -18.38
C ARG A 163 9.30 -1.57 -18.42
N ALA A 164 9.99 -2.06 -17.38
CA ALA A 164 11.43 -2.04 -17.29
C ALA A 164 11.95 -3.28 -16.56
N VAL A 165 13.23 -3.60 -16.76
CA VAL A 165 13.95 -4.68 -16.06
C VAL A 165 15.32 -4.19 -15.65
N VAL A 166 15.86 -4.73 -14.58
CA VAL A 166 17.28 -4.54 -14.24
C VAL A 166 18.12 -5.27 -15.28
N ASP A 167 19.13 -4.60 -15.79
CA ASP A 167 20.03 -5.12 -16.81
C ASP A 167 21.40 -4.46 -16.63
N ASP A 168 22.32 -5.19 -16.01
CA ASP A 168 23.67 -4.68 -15.68
C ASP A 168 24.49 -4.28 -16.92
N GLY A 169 24.10 -4.72 -18.11
CA GLY A 169 24.71 -4.34 -19.38
C GLY A 169 24.13 -3.07 -20.00
N ALA A 170 23.03 -2.57 -19.48
CA ALA A 170 22.39 -1.34 -19.96
C ALA A 170 22.94 -0.09 -19.26
N GLU A 171 22.92 1.05 -19.93
CA GLU A 171 23.24 2.35 -19.32
C GLU A 171 22.28 2.62 -18.15
N GLY A 172 22.83 2.96 -16.98
CA GLY A 172 22.07 3.15 -15.76
C GLY A 172 21.52 1.87 -15.12
N GLY A 173 21.93 0.67 -15.58
CA GLY A 173 21.53 -0.61 -14.98
C GLY A 173 20.07 -1.02 -15.23
N VAL A 174 19.37 -0.33 -16.14
CA VAL A 174 17.95 -0.57 -16.44
C VAL A 174 17.72 -0.61 -17.95
N ARG A 175 17.00 -1.62 -18.41
CA ARG A 175 16.52 -1.71 -19.78
C ARG A 175 15.01 -1.47 -19.82
N HIS A 176 14.60 -0.44 -20.54
CA HIS A 176 13.20 -0.09 -20.75
C HIS A 176 12.61 -1.00 -21.84
N ILE A 177 11.48 -1.66 -21.52
CA ILE A 177 10.69 -2.48 -22.45
C ILE A 177 9.64 -1.61 -23.14
N LEU A 178 9.12 -0.63 -22.42
CA LEU A 178 8.14 0.37 -22.87
C LEU A 178 8.70 1.77 -22.59
N PRO A 179 8.11 2.84 -23.16
CA PRO A 179 8.51 4.20 -22.84
C PRO A 179 8.57 4.43 -21.33
N GLU A 180 9.57 5.15 -20.88
CA GLU A 180 9.80 5.45 -19.47
C GLU A 180 8.56 6.06 -18.82
N LEU A 181 8.28 5.64 -17.61
CA LEU A 181 7.20 6.17 -16.79
C LEU A 181 7.73 6.39 -15.38
N TYR A 182 7.57 7.60 -14.87
CA TYR A 182 7.95 7.96 -13.50
C TYR A 182 6.70 8.44 -12.74
N HIS A 183 6.65 8.12 -11.46
CA HIS A 183 5.67 8.70 -10.53
C HIS A 183 6.35 9.72 -9.62
N ASP A 184 5.59 10.71 -9.18
CA ASP A 184 6.04 11.65 -8.17
C ASP A 184 6.35 10.92 -6.85
N ASP A 185 7.49 11.24 -6.24
CA ASP A 185 7.91 10.70 -4.95
C ASP A 185 8.13 11.86 -3.96
N PRO A 186 7.39 11.88 -2.83
CA PRO A 186 7.60 12.89 -1.79
C PRO A 186 9.03 12.91 -1.22
N MET A 187 9.74 11.77 -1.27
CA MET A 187 11.13 11.66 -0.82
C MET A 187 12.14 12.10 -1.88
N ARG A 188 11.75 12.07 -3.16
CA ARG A 188 12.56 12.43 -4.33
C ARG A 188 11.78 13.31 -5.31
N PRO A 189 11.40 14.53 -4.90
CA PRO A 189 10.45 15.34 -5.65
C PRO A 189 10.98 15.85 -7.00
N GLN A 190 12.28 15.77 -7.27
CA GLN A 190 12.90 16.24 -8.52
C GLN A 190 13.00 15.15 -9.58
N ASP A 191 13.25 13.90 -9.17
CA ASP A 191 13.59 12.80 -10.07
C ASP A 191 12.42 11.83 -10.27
N GLY A 192 11.48 11.77 -9.32
CA GLY A 192 10.44 10.77 -9.27
C GLY A 192 10.98 9.36 -9.06
N VAL A 193 10.12 8.35 -9.20
CA VAL A 193 10.49 6.94 -9.11
C VAL A 193 10.04 6.21 -10.37
N LEU A 194 10.95 5.43 -10.97
CA LEU A 194 10.67 4.63 -12.16
C LEU A 194 9.58 3.58 -11.87
N VAL A 195 8.67 3.43 -12.82
CA VAL A 195 7.64 2.39 -12.81
C VAL A 195 8.13 1.17 -13.60
N TYR A 196 8.42 0.08 -12.91
CA TYR A 196 8.80 -1.20 -13.50
C TYR A 196 7.59 -2.01 -13.97
N ASN A 197 6.45 -1.87 -13.28
CA ASN A 197 5.28 -2.71 -13.52
C ASN A 197 3.98 -1.89 -13.44
N ILE A 198 2.98 -2.26 -14.25
CA ILE A 198 1.58 -1.91 -13.98
C ILE A 198 0.83 -3.23 -13.82
N PHE A 199 0.07 -3.34 -12.75
CA PHE A 199 -0.55 -4.59 -12.36
C PHE A 199 -1.93 -4.81 -13.00
N ALA A 200 -2.36 -6.06 -12.97
CA ALA A 200 -3.63 -6.54 -13.48
C ALA A 200 -4.09 -7.72 -12.58
N PRO A 201 -5.22 -8.37 -12.82
CA PRO A 201 -5.67 -9.54 -12.04
C PRO A 201 -4.64 -10.66 -11.84
N GLU A 202 -3.65 -10.79 -12.72
CA GLU A 202 -2.52 -11.72 -12.55
C GLU A 202 -1.79 -11.53 -11.21
N LEU A 203 -1.71 -10.30 -10.67
CA LEU A 203 -1.13 -10.05 -9.34
C LEU A 203 -1.83 -10.86 -8.24
N LEU A 204 -3.15 -11.05 -8.33
CA LEU A 204 -3.87 -11.85 -7.34
C LEU A 204 -3.44 -13.31 -7.41
N CYS A 205 -3.25 -13.86 -8.62
CA CYS A 205 -2.73 -15.22 -8.80
C CYS A 205 -1.30 -15.36 -8.25
N ASP A 206 -0.46 -14.33 -8.41
CA ASP A 206 0.91 -14.35 -7.86
C ASP A 206 0.89 -14.31 -6.33
N MET A 207 -0.02 -13.55 -5.74
CA MET A 207 -0.24 -13.55 -4.29
C MET A 207 -0.78 -14.90 -3.79
N GLU A 208 -1.70 -15.55 -4.52
CA GLU A 208 -2.18 -16.91 -4.19
C GLU A 208 -1.05 -17.94 -4.22
N LYS A 209 -0.16 -17.89 -5.21
CA LYS A 209 1.03 -18.75 -5.28
C LYS A 209 1.96 -18.56 -4.05
N ALA A 210 2.03 -17.35 -3.50
CA ALA A 210 2.77 -17.06 -2.28
C ALA A 210 2.04 -17.50 -0.99
N GLY A 211 0.79 -17.97 -1.09
CA GLY A 211 -0.01 -18.49 0.03
C GLY A 211 -1.08 -17.53 0.57
N PHE A 212 -1.21 -16.34 0.01
CA PHE A 212 -2.27 -15.40 0.39
C PHE A 212 -3.66 -15.84 -0.08
N LEU A 213 -4.69 -15.36 0.60
CA LEU A 213 -6.05 -15.30 0.10
C LEU A 213 -6.36 -13.84 -0.29
N PRO A 214 -6.07 -13.43 -1.53
CA PRO A 214 -6.23 -12.06 -1.96
C PRO A 214 -7.67 -11.80 -2.41
N ARG A 215 -8.11 -10.56 -2.24
CA ARG A 215 -9.34 -10.04 -2.83
C ARG A 215 -9.15 -8.64 -3.36
N LEU A 216 -9.86 -8.34 -4.43
CA LEU A 216 -9.90 -7.02 -5.01
C LEU A 216 -11.12 -6.29 -4.47
N CYS A 217 -10.88 -5.16 -3.81
CA CYS A 217 -11.91 -4.32 -3.21
C CYS A 217 -12.09 -3.05 -4.04
N GLN A 218 -13.27 -2.87 -4.62
CA GLN A 218 -13.64 -1.59 -5.22
C GLN A 218 -14.59 -0.86 -4.28
N VAL A 219 -14.16 0.30 -3.81
CA VAL A 219 -14.90 1.09 -2.82
C VAL A 219 -15.44 2.35 -3.49
N TYR A 220 -16.74 2.56 -3.36
CA TYR A 220 -17.41 3.81 -3.71
C TYR A 220 -18.26 4.26 -2.53
N SER A 221 -17.96 5.41 -1.96
CA SER A 221 -18.68 5.97 -0.83
C SER A 221 -18.57 7.50 -0.83
N PRO A 222 -19.51 8.21 -1.47
CA PRO A 222 -19.51 9.67 -1.49
C PRO A 222 -19.54 10.29 -0.08
N PHE A 223 -20.16 9.62 0.87
CA PHE A 223 -20.19 10.04 2.26
C PHE A 223 -18.80 10.20 2.86
N TYR A 224 -17.86 9.31 2.51
CA TYR A 224 -16.46 9.38 2.92
C TYR A 224 -15.58 10.13 1.91
N GLY A 225 -16.15 10.72 0.86
CA GLY A 225 -15.41 11.32 -0.23
C GLY A 225 -14.62 10.29 -1.05
N ILE A 226 -15.07 9.04 -1.09
CA ILE A 226 -14.51 8.00 -1.94
C ILE A 226 -15.29 8.00 -3.24
N LEU A 227 -14.68 8.56 -4.28
CA LEU A 227 -15.30 8.82 -5.58
C LEU A 227 -14.48 8.19 -6.71
N GLY A 228 -15.10 8.10 -7.88
CA GLY A 228 -14.47 7.54 -9.08
C GLY A 228 -14.56 6.01 -9.14
N ASP A 229 -14.11 5.47 -10.24
CA ASP A 229 -14.20 4.04 -10.58
C ASP A 229 -12.84 3.32 -10.52
N ASN A 230 -11.74 4.06 -10.38
CA ASN A 230 -10.38 3.53 -10.31
C ASN A 230 -9.87 3.29 -8.88
N GLY A 231 -10.77 3.27 -7.91
CA GLY A 231 -10.48 3.05 -6.49
C GLY A 231 -10.34 1.56 -6.17
N ILE A 232 -9.27 0.93 -6.64
CA ILE A 232 -8.98 -0.47 -6.35
C ILE A 232 -8.03 -0.57 -5.18
N VAL A 233 -8.42 -1.37 -4.18
CA VAL A 233 -7.59 -1.77 -3.04
C VAL A 233 -7.46 -3.28 -3.06
N ILE A 234 -6.25 -3.78 -2.92
CA ILE A 234 -5.98 -5.19 -2.71
C ILE A 234 -5.92 -5.43 -1.21
N ASP A 235 -6.66 -6.44 -0.76
CA ASP A 235 -6.69 -6.91 0.62
C ASP A 235 -6.41 -8.40 0.61
N ALA A 236 -5.25 -8.80 1.12
CA ALA A 236 -4.83 -10.18 1.10
C ALA A 236 -4.51 -10.66 2.52
N VAL A 237 -5.08 -11.78 2.92
CA VAL A 237 -4.88 -12.37 4.22
C VAL A 237 -3.89 -13.54 4.14
N LYS A 238 -2.96 -13.62 5.09
CA LYS A 238 -2.22 -14.84 5.37
C LYS A 238 -3.15 -15.79 6.14
N PRO A 239 -3.51 -16.98 5.59
CA PRO A 239 -4.43 -17.89 6.27
C PRO A 239 -3.96 -18.24 7.68
N ALA A 240 -4.90 -18.40 8.61
CA ALA A 240 -4.59 -19.00 9.89
C ALA A 240 -4.29 -20.51 9.73
N ALA A 241 -3.50 -21.07 10.63
CA ALA A 241 -3.19 -22.51 10.59
C ALA A 241 -4.50 -23.33 10.58
N GLY A 242 -4.66 -24.18 9.55
CA GLY A 242 -5.86 -25.01 9.36
C GLY A 242 -6.95 -24.41 8.47
N GLN A 243 -6.79 -23.21 7.95
CA GLN A 243 -7.61 -22.66 6.85
C GLN A 243 -6.90 -22.96 5.52
N SER A 244 -7.23 -24.10 4.88
CA SER A 244 -6.88 -24.34 3.49
C SER A 244 -7.83 -23.60 2.56
N MET A 245 -7.31 -23.24 1.35
CA MET A 245 -8.15 -22.81 0.22
C MET A 245 -9.21 -23.84 -0.11
#